data_012d35614e88c251aa82fc1df9275594
#
_entry.id   012d35614e88c251aa82fc1df9275594
#
_cell.length_a   1.000
_cell.length_b   1.000
_cell.length_c   1.000
_cell.angle_alpha   90.00
_cell.angle_beta   90.00
_cell.angle_gamma   90.00
#
_symmetry.space_group_name_H-M   'P 1'
#
loop_
_entity.id
_entity.type
_entity.pdbx_description
1 polymer ?
#
loop_
_entity_poly.entity_id
_entity_poly.type
_entity_poly.pdbx_seq_one_letter_code
_entity_poly.pdbx_strand_id
1 'polypeptide(L)'
;MLKYFGLLIVFFTAVIIYSCSNPVSNPVQNQPPVAHLSIFPDSIITPGTTLKRIHWWGDDPDGFVVGFRISFDSVNWGYTTNNDSTFVLNINGTDSTFRFYVQAVDNYGAWSVPASNLYPVRNSAPFMTFNANTNLPDTTFPVATVVWSGSDPDGNNTISSYFYSLNDTLHYKRIPGNINSMTLTKDSGLVLNSNNKIYMRAQDNAGSFSPVVTLPDSAHHWYVKKVNAKILMIRDIPSPDLNNAVNFYNNAFDTLKYDVLDIKSYSGALIPKIINPMFIETLKLYPYLIWTSGSGSGNAANFDLAQNSLPFYVQSGRKVFFTSGFSSSNISGQGNLINFAPVDSITACAIPFMLQSEHFIVTEPTYPELRPSITLSSIKGLYISGNTVPIYKLALNRGCFDTITVMMKDVQVNPKVIYLTIPLYNMNGDPSAAKAFIRKVFINEFGYN
;
A
#
# COMPACT_ATOMS: atom_id res chain seq x y z
N MET A 1 69.10 71.62 -68.59
CA MET A 1 68.46 71.09 -67.36
C MET A 1 67.00 70.71 -67.50
N LEU A 2 66.21 71.36 -68.33
CA LEU A 2 64.78 71.11 -68.40
C LEU A 2 64.38 69.78 -69.08
N LYS A 3 65.19 69.20 -70.00
CA LYS A 3 64.91 67.90 -70.66
C LYS A 3 65.01 66.67 -69.70
N TYR A 4 65.87 66.74 -68.68
CA TYR A 4 65.99 65.63 -67.75
C TYR A 4 64.99 65.67 -66.61
N PHE A 5 64.45 66.82 -66.30
CA PHE A 5 63.43 67.00 -65.31
C PHE A 5 62.10 66.38 -65.70
N GLY A 6 61.74 66.52 -67.02
CA GLY A 6 60.57 65.89 -67.57
C GLY A 6 60.61 64.34 -67.61
N LEU A 7 61.82 63.77 -67.87
CA LEU A 7 62.01 62.31 -67.88
C LEU A 7 61.96 61.71 -66.46
N LEU A 8 62.42 62.47 -65.43
CA LEU A 8 62.38 62.03 -64.03
C LEU A 8 60.89 62.01 -63.44
N ILE A 9 60.06 62.99 -63.88
CA ILE A 9 58.67 63.07 -63.47
C ILE A 9 57.91 61.89 -64.19
N VAL A 10 58.14 61.59 -65.45
CA VAL A 10 57.49 60.45 -66.14
C VAL A 10 57.89 59.13 -65.50
N PHE A 11 59.17 58.98 -65.08
CA PHE A 11 59.65 57.75 -64.44
C PHE A 11 59.06 57.59 -62.99
N PHE A 12 58.92 58.69 -62.26
CA PHE A 12 58.32 58.70 -60.94
C PHE A 12 56.79 58.40 -60.96
N THR A 13 56.10 58.96 -61.98
CA THR A 13 54.67 58.66 -62.18
C THR A 13 54.44 57.21 -62.69
N ALA A 14 55.33 56.64 -63.52
CA ALA A 14 55.24 55.25 -63.93
C ALA A 14 55.50 54.30 -62.72
N VAL A 15 56.41 54.60 -61.80
CA VAL A 15 56.67 53.77 -60.63
C VAL A 15 55.49 53.83 -59.64
N ILE A 16 54.81 54.98 -59.51
CA ILE A 16 53.60 55.10 -58.66
C ILE A 16 52.42 54.30 -59.25
N ILE A 17 52.26 54.26 -60.56
CA ILE A 17 51.18 53.47 -61.20
C ILE A 17 51.44 51.97 -61.11
N TYR A 18 52.71 51.54 -61.11
CA TYR A 18 53.05 50.12 -60.94
C TYR A 18 53.03 49.64 -59.50
N SER A 19 53.08 50.55 -58.52
CA SER A 19 53.05 50.19 -57.10
C SER A 19 51.63 49.97 -56.52
N CYS A 20 50.58 50.25 -57.33
CA CYS A 20 49.17 50.04 -56.86
C CYS A 20 48.49 48.84 -57.49
N SER A 21 49.15 47.94 -58.14
CA SER A 21 48.60 46.62 -58.49
C SER A 21 49.03 45.55 -57.49
N ASN A 22 48.61 45.73 -56.28
CA ASN A 22 48.50 44.54 -55.43
C ASN A 22 47.48 43.62 -56.14
N PRO A 23 47.84 42.36 -56.51
CA PRO A 23 46.81 41.43 -56.92
C PRO A 23 45.81 41.35 -55.74
N VAL A 24 44.59 41.78 -56.00
CA VAL A 24 43.47 41.48 -55.09
C VAL A 24 43.51 39.95 -55.04
N SER A 25 44.05 39.42 -53.96
CA SER A 25 43.96 37.98 -53.72
C SER A 25 42.53 37.60 -53.94
N ASN A 26 42.28 36.70 -54.87
CA ASN A 26 40.90 36.16 -54.96
C ASN A 26 40.44 35.84 -53.57
N PRO A 27 39.24 36.26 -53.17
CA PRO A 27 38.77 35.91 -51.87
C PRO A 27 38.88 34.39 -51.74
N VAL A 28 39.58 33.96 -50.70
CA VAL A 28 39.74 32.55 -50.42
C VAL A 28 38.28 32.03 -50.26
N GLN A 29 37.97 31.05 -51.11
CA GLN A 29 36.63 30.46 -51.08
C GLN A 29 36.44 29.81 -49.75
N ASN A 30 35.40 30.20 -49.02
CA ASN A 30 35.06 29.63 -47.73
C ASN A 30 34.96 28.10 -47.80
N GLN A 31 35.59 27.39 -46.90
CA GLN A 31 35.53 25.94 -46.79
C GLN A 31 34.48 25.59 -45.71
N PRO A 32 33.57 24.65 -46.00
CA PRO A 32 32.62 24.22 -45.01
C PRO A 32 33.31 23.59 -43.78
N PRO A 33 32.75 23.74 -42.57
CA PRO A 33 33.26 23.11 -41.38
C PRO A 33 33.13 21.59 -41.43
N VAL A 34 33.78 20.88 -40.49
CA VAL A 34 33.65 19.43 -40.30
C VAL A 34 33.00 19.19 -38.96
N ALA A 35 31.90 18.44 -38.93
CA ALA A 35 31.23 18.04 -37.73
C ALA A 35 31.72 16.66 -37.24
N HIS A 36 31.86 16.50 -35.91
CA HIS A 36 32.28 15.27 -35.27
C HIS A 36 31.31 14.86 -34.20
N LEU A 37 31.13 13.55 -34.00
CA LEU A 37 30.38 12.92 -32.91
C LEU A 37 31.34 12.16 -32.03
N SER A 38 31.31 12.45 -30.73
CA SER A 38 31.98 11.63 -29.73
C SER A 38 31.17 10.38 -29.48
N ILE A 39 31.74 9.25 -29.85
CA ILE A 39 31.34 7.97 -29.29
C ILE A 39 32.21 7.82 -28.02
N PHE A 40 31.69 8.17 -26.85
CA PHE A 40 32.19 7.47 -25.71
C PHE A 40 31.66 6.04 -25.82
N PRO A 41 32.53 5.06 -25.98
CA PRO A 41 32.12 3.71 -25.63
C PRO A 41 31.92 3.78 -24.12
N ASP A 42 30.70 4.08 -23.68
CA ASP A 42 30.27 3.70 -22.35
C ASP A 42 30.37 2.18 -22.35
N SER A 43 31.56 1.70 -21.95
CA SER A 43 31.82 0.30 -21.68
C SER A 43 30.93 -0.21 -20.51
N ILE A 44 30.17 0.68 -19.91
CA ILE A 44 29.07 0.46 -19.02
C ILE A 44 27.90 1.23 -19.63
N ILE A 45 27.26 0.67 -20.67
CA ILE A 45 25.88 0.97 -20.97
C ILE A 45 25.15 0.48 -19.74
N THR A 46 24.83 1.40 -18.82
CA THR A 46 23.91 1.10 -17.76
C THR A 46 22.61 0.74 -18.45
N PRO A 47 22.22 -0.52 -18.41
CA PRO A 47 20.99 -0.96 -19.06
C PRO A 47 19.84 -0.08 -18.57
N GLY A 48 18.86 0.22 -19.39
CA GLY A 48 17.62 0.85 -18.97
C GLY A 48 17.56 2.37 -18.89
N THR A 49 18.62 3.12 -19.17
CA THR A 49 18.46 4.57 -19.34
C THR A 49 18.10 4.91 -20.78
N THR A 50 16.84 5.21 -21.01
CA THR A 50 16.39 5.88 -22.24
C THR A 50 16.96 7.30 -22.36
N LEU A 51 17.66 7.79 -21.33
CA LEU A 51 18.36 9.07 -21.31
C LEU A 51 19.78 8.88 -21.84
N LYS A 52 20.08 9.47 -23.00
CA LYS A 52 21.44 9.47 -23.60
C LYS A 52 21.94 10.88 -23.71
N ARG A 53 23.12 11.15 -23.16
CA ARG A 53 23.85 12.38 -23.38
C ARG A 53 24.77 12.17 -24.56
N ILE A 54 24.61 12.97 -25.62
CA ILE A 54 25.37 12.90 -26.85
C ILE A 54 26.20 14.17 -26.96
N HIS A 55 27.49 14.01 -27.25
CA HIS A 55 28.44 15.10 -27.45
C HIS A 55 28.84 15.19 -28.90
N TRP A 56 29.03 16.42 -29.38
CA TRP A 56 29.50 16.72 -30.70
C TRP A 56 30.39 17.96 -30.68
N TRP A 57 31.24 18.11 -31.68
CA TRP A 57 32.02 19.31 -31.90
C TRP A 57 32.23 19.51 -33.39
N GLY A 58 32.81 20.64 -33.78
CA GLY A 58 33.14 20.93 -35.16
C GLY A 58 34.43 21.74 -35.25
N ASP A 59 35.15 21.50 -36.33
CA ASP A 59 36.34 22.26 -36.72
C ASP A 59 36.09 22.95 -38.06
N ASP A 60 36.63 24.16 -38.23
CA ASP A 60 36.52 24.94 -39.45
C ASP A 60 37.93 25.29 -39.94
N PRO A 61 38.30 24.88 -41.17
CA PRO A 61 39.65 25.08 -41.69
C PRO A 61 40.09 26.54 -41.88
N ASP A 62 39.14 27.46 -42.14
CA ASP A 62 39.43 28.86 -42.49
C ASP A 62 38.57 29.87 -41.70
N GLY A 63 37.85 29.39 -40.64
CA GLY A 63 37.02 30.22 -39.80
C GLY A 63 36.80 29.63 -38.41
N PHE A 64 35.54 29.69 -37.94
CA PHE A 64 35.09 29.06 -36.69
C PHE A 64 33.64 28.64 -36.76
N VAL A 65 33.33 27.57 -36.03
CA VAL A 65 31.96 27.04 -35.90
C VAL A 65 31.14 27.93 -34.99
N VAL A 66 29.96 28.38 -35.47
CA VAL A 66 29.01 29.23 -34.72
C VAL A 66 27.83 28.45 -34.15
N GLY A 67 27.59 27.23 -34.62
CA GLY A 67 26.49 26.40 -34.13
C GLY A 67 26.41 25.06 -34.84
N PHE A 68 25.37 24.32 -34.44
CA PHE A 68 25.11 22.97 -34.97
C PHE A 68 23.63 22.80 -35.26
N ARG A 69 23.32 21.90 -36.16
CA ARG A 69 21.98 21.31 -36.25
C ARG A 69 22.05 19.81 -36.06
N ILE A 70 21.06 19.27 -35.36
CA ILE A 70 21.01 17.89 -34.94
C ILE A 70 19.69 17.25 -35.39
N SER A 71 19.74 15.94 -35.66
CA SER A 71 18.57 15.19 -36.12
C SER A 71 18.69 13.71 -35.74
N PHE A 72 17.53 13.02 -35.57
CA PHE A 72 17.45 11.57 -35.46
C PHE A 72 16.95 10.88 -36.73
N ASP A 73 16.46 11.63 -37.70
CA ASP A 73 15.87 11.10 -38.95
C ASP A 73 16.50 11.68 -40.22
N SER A 74 17.46 12.56 -40.10
CA SER A 74 18.11 13.35 -41.19
C SER A 74 17.15 14.26 -42.00
N VAL A 75 15.91 14.39 -41.56
CA VAL A 75 14.87 15.21 -42.21
C VAL A 75 14.52 16.39 -41.35
N ASN A 76 14.20 16.14 -40.07
CA ASN A 76 13.83 17.15 -39.08
C ASN A 76 15.06 17.58 -38.30
N TRP A 77 15.48 18.83 -38.44
CA TRP A 77 16.71 19.35 -37.87
C TRP A 77 16.39 20.43 -36.79
N GLY A 78 16.98 20.24 -35.61
CA GLY A 78 16.96 21.25 -34.52
C GLY A 78 18.28 21.99 -34.48
N TYR A 79 18.27 23.34 -34.37
CA TYR A 79 19.46 24.16 -34.23
C TYR A 79 19.86 24.31 -32.74
N THR A 80 21.16 24.28 -32.46
CA THR A 80 21.75 24.50 -31.14
C THR A 80 23.16 25.13 -31.26
N THR A 81 23.54 25.88 -30.24
CA THR A 81 24.92 26.36 -30.05
C THR A 81 25.68 25.54 -29.01
N ASN A 82 25.01 24.56 -28.37
CA ASN A 82 25.62 23.69 -27.38
C ASN A 82 26.38 22.54 -28.07
N ASN A 83 27.41 22.02 -27.40
CA ASN A 83 28.20 20.89 -27.84
C ASN A 83 27.73 19.56 -27.30
N ASP A 84 26.65 19.54 -26.52
CA ASP A 84 25.99 18.34 -26.01
C ASP A 84 24.51 18.56 -25.70
N SER A 85 23.78 17.47 -25.59
CA SER A 85 22.42 17.47 -25.05
C SER A 85 22.06 16.08 -24.54
N THR A 86 21.07 16.05 -23.63
CA THR A 86 20.49 14.80 -23.12
C THR A 86 19.15 14.54 -23.81
N PHE A 87 19.02 13.39 -24.42
CA PHE A 87 17.81 12.97 -25.14
C PHE A 87 17.13 11.81 -24.44
N VAL A 88 15.79 11.85 -24.39
CA VAL A 88 14.96 10.71 -24.02
C VAL A 88 14.69 9.90 -25.29
N LEU A 89 15.27 8.69 -25.36
CA LEU A 89 15.09 7.81 -26.52
C LEU A 89 13.97 6.79 -26.22
N ASN A 90 12.88 6.87 -26.92
CA ASN A 90 11.71 6.01 -26.69
C ASN A 90 11.89 4.68 -27.44
N ILE A 91 12.00 3.56 -26.73
CA ILE A 91 12.38 2.25 -27.30
C ILE A 91 11.24 1.23 -27.32
N ASN A 92 10.00 1.60 -27.11
CA ASN A 92 8.83 0.69 -27.22
C ASN A 92 9.06 -0.74 -26.66
N GLY A 93 9.88 -0.85 -25.62
CA GLY A 93 10.04 -2.07 -24.85
C GLY A 93 11.11 -3.07 -25.28
N THR A 94 11.78 -2.88 -26.40
CA THR A 94 12.83 -3.80 -26.88
C THR A 94 14.10 -3.04 -27.23
N ASP A 95 15.23 -3.77 -27.33
CA ASP A 95 16.49 -3.20 -27.81
C ASP A 95 16.25 -2.43 -29.11
N SER A 96 16.74 -1.20 -29.16
CA SER A 96 16.61 -0.31 -30.30
C SER A 96 17.94 0.37 -30.63
N THR A 97 18.13 0.74 -31.85
CA THR A 97 19.31 1.47 -32.28
C THR A 97 18.87 2.77 -32.93
N PHE A 98 19.30 3.89 -32.38
CA PHE A 98 19.04 5.21 -32.93
C PHE A 98 20.23 5.70 -33.71
N ARG A 99 19.96 6.31 -34.88
CA ARG A 99 20.98 7.05 -35.63
C ARG A 99 20.85 8.53 -35.27
N PHE A 100 21.93 9.12 -34.84
CA PHE A 100 22.01 10.55 -34.56
C PHE A 100 22.88 11.23 -35.63
N TYR A 101 22.44 12.37 -36.12
CA TYR A 101 23.10 13.17 -37.12
C TYR A 101 23.42 14.56 -36.56
N VAL A 102 24.59 15.09 -36.93
CA VAL A 102 24.99 16.46 -36.61
C VAL A 102 25.64 17.11 -37.84
N GLN A 103 25.36 18.40 -38.04
CA GLN A 103 26.09 19.28 -38.94
C GLN A 103 26.54 20.52 -38.21
N ALA A 104 27.75 20.99 -38.50
CA ALA A 104 28.25 22.25 -38.02
C ALA A 104 27.95 23.37 -39.03
N VAL A 105 27.80 24.60 -38.55
CA VAL A 105 27.71 25.81 -39.36
C VAL A 105 28.82 26.77 -38.97
N ASP A 106 29.50 27.36 -39.97
CA ASP A 106 30.57 28.34 -39.77
C ASP A 106 30.06 29.77 -39.72
N ASN A 107 30.98 30.69 -39.49
CA ASN A 107 30.71 32.13 -39.38
C ASN A 107 30.30 32.78 -40.74
N TYR A 108 30.41 32.07 -41.85
CA TYR A 108 29.96 32.45 -43.19
C TYR A 108 28.66 31.79 -43.63
N GLY A 109 28.08 30.91 -42.76
CA GLY A 109 26.81 30.24 -43.01
C GLY A 109 26.89 28.94 -43.83
N ALA A 110 28.10 28.43 -44.11
CA ALA A 110 28.23 27.13 -44.78
C ALA A 110 28.02 25.98 -43.77
N TRP A 111 27.36 24.91 -44.25
CA TRP A 111 27.09 23.71 -43.44
C TRP A 111 28.03 22.57 -43.80
N SER A 112 28.48 21.87 -42.77
CA SER A 112 29.26 20.64 -42.93
C SER A 112 28.43 19.53 -43.61
N VAL A 113 29.12 18.53 -44.13
CA VAL A 113 28.49 17.24 -44.41
C VAL A 113 27.97 16.65 -43.09
N PRO A 114 26.80 15.98 -43.06
CA PRO A 114 26.28 15.36 -41.83
C PRO A 114 27.24 14.27 -41.32
N ALA A 115 27.72 14.41 -40.11
CA ALA A 115 28.32 13.31 -39.35
C ALA A 115 27.20 12.50 -38.68
N SER A 116 27.30 11.18 -38.68
CA SER A 116 26.29 10.35 -38.01
C SER A 116 26.88 9.15 -37.30
N ASN A 117 26.21 8.71 -36.26
CA ASN A 117 26.55 7.52 -35.52
C ASN A 117 25.34 6.76 -34.99
N LEU A 118 25.53 5.46 -34.69
CA LEU A 118 24.50 4.58 -34.14
C LEU A 118 24.65 4.50 -32.59
N TYR A 119 23.55 4.72 -31.91
CA TYR A 119 23.45 4.63 -30.44
C TYR A 119 22.52 3.46 -30.10
N PRO A 120 23.06 2.29 -29.73
CA PRO A 120 22.25 1.19 -29.24
C PRO A 120 21.74 1.52 -27.84
N VAL A 121 20.47 1.30 -27.64
CA VAL A 121 19.80 1.36 -26.34
C VAL A 121 19.29 -0.04 -26.05
N ARG A 122 19.75 -0.63 -24.97
CA ARG A 122 19.30 -1.94 -24.51
C ARG A 122 18.34 -1.77 -23.37
N ASN A 123 17.41 -2.68 -23.26
CA ASN A 123 16.43 -2.74 -22.18
C ASN A 123 16.16 -4.19 -21.79
N SER A 124 16.14 -4.44 -20.50
CA SER A 124 15.72 -5.72 -19.93
C SER A 124 14.30 -5.57 -19.39
N ALA A 125 13.48 -6.58 -19.60
CA ALA A 125 12.13 -6.57 -19.03
C ALA A 125 12.19 -6.70 -17.48
N PRO A 126 11.30 -6.03 -16.76
CA PRO A 126 11.24 -6.15 -15.32
C PRO A 126 10.71 -7.51 -14.88
N PHE A 127 10.88 -7.81 -13.60
CA PHE A 127 10.30 -8.95 -12.91
C PHE A 127 9.39 -8.46 -11.79
N MET A 128 8.39 -9.23 -11.45
CA MET A 128 7.62 -9.00 -10.24
C MET A 128 7.18 -10.30 -9.58
N THR A 129 6.99 -10.25 -8.28
CA THR A 129 6.50 -11.37 -7.48
C THR A 129 5.53 -10.86 -6.42
N PHE A 130 4.56 -11.68 -6.05
CA PHE A 130 3.80 -11.43 -4.82
C PHE A 130 4.69 -11.70 -3.61
N ASN A 131 4.62 -10.82 -2.62
CA ASN A 131 5.38 -11.00 -1.41
C ASN A 131 4.88 -12.25 -0.66
N ALA A 132 5.79 -13.08 -0.14
CA ALA A 132 5.46 -14.25 0.66
C ALA A 132 4.60 -13.92 1.91
N ASN A 133 4.66 -12.68 2.38
CA ASN A 133 3.79 -12.15 3.45
C ASN A 133 2.40 -11.72 2.95
N THR A 134 2.10 -11.84 1.67
CA THR A 134 0.73 -11.70 1.14
C THR A 134 -0.04 -12.95 1.53
N ASN A 135 -0.45 -13.00 2.78
CA ASN A 135 -1.23 -14.11 3.31
C ASN A 135 -2.69 -13.90 2.89
N LEU A 136 -3.02 -14.34 1.68
CA LEU A 136 -4.40 -14.38 1.22
C LEU A 136 -5.01 -15.71 1.66
N PRO A 137 -5.94 -15.71 2.65
CA PRO A 137 -6.63 -16.94 3.04
C PRO A 137 -7.43 -17.52 1.88
N ASP A 138 -7.61 -18.84 1.86
CA ASP A 138 -8.42 -19.53 0.84
C ASP A 138 -9.87 -19.01 0.79
N THR A 139 -10.36 -18.44 1.89
CA THR A 139 -11.68 -17.82 1.96
C THR A 139 -11.61 -16.46 2.66
N THR A 140 -12.12 -15.42 1.99
CA THR A 140 -12.22 -14.07 2.56
C THR A 140 -13.64 -13.52 2.45
N PHE A 141 -13.97 -12.51 3.22
CA PHE A 141 -15.01 -11.55 2.87
C PHE A 141 -14.54 -10.72 1.65
N PRO A 142 -15.38 -9.84 1.06
CA PRO A 142 -14.98 -9.09 -0.13
C PRO A 142 -13.95 -7.99 0.17
N VAL A 143 -12.85 -8.40 0.76
CA VAL A 143 -11.66 -7.60 1.06
C VAL A 143 -10.43 -8.49 0.89
N ALA A 144 -9.39 -7.97 0.27
CA ALA A 144 -8.08 -8.62 0.19
C ALA A 144 -6.96 -7.58 0.11
N THR A 145 -5.93 -7.74 0.91
CA THR A 145 -4.71 -6.92 0.78
C THR A 145 -3.64 -7.73 0.07
N VAL A 146 -3.10 -7.16 -0.98
CA VAL A 146 -2.07 -7.76 -1.82
C VAL A 146 -0.81 -6.91 -1.74
N VAL A 147 0.33 -7.55 -1.55
CA VAL A 147 1.64 -6.92 -1.49
C VAL A 147 2.55 -7.58 -2.52
N TRP A 148 3.32 -6.78 -3.24
CA TRP A 148 4.24 -7.28 -4.26
C TRP A 148 5.56 -6.54 -4.23
N SER A 149 6.54 -7.09 -4.92
CA SER A 149 7.81 -6.45 -5.20
C SER A 149 8.13 -6.58 -6.67
N GLY A 150 8.71 -5.54 -7.23
CA GLY A 150 9.26 -5.55 -8.57
C GLY A 150 10.77 -5.39 -8.52
N SER A 151 11.44 -5.95 -9.50
CA SER A 151 12.87 -5.75 -9.75
C SER A 151 13.12 -5.62 -11.24
N ASP A 152 14.14 -4.86 -11.60
CA ASP A 152 14.53 -4.66 -12.96
C ASP A 152 16.06 -4.76 -13.04
N PRO A 153 16.61 -5.55 -13.96
CA PRO A 153 18.05 -5.63 -14.16
C PRO A 153 18.70 -4.27 -14.50
N ASP A 154 17.91 -3.37 -15.06
CA ASP A 154 18.33 -2.02 -15.46
C ASP A 154 18.22 -1.00 -14.33
N GLY A 155 17.79 -1.47 -13.13
CA GLY A 155 17.59 -0.70 -11.93
C GLY A 155 16.12 -0.64 -11.50
N ASN A 156 15.84 -0.88 -10.22
CA ASN A 156 14.46 -0.93 -9.72
C ASN A 156 13.69 0.40 -9.86
N ASN A 157 14.40 1.51 -10.02
CA ASN A 157 13.82 2.84 -10.26
C ASN A 157 13.31 3.02 -11.70
N THR A 158 13.59 2.06 -12.60
CA THR A 158 13.06 2.06 -13.97
C THR A 158 11.62 1.54 -14.04
N ILE A 159 11.13 0.85 -13.00
CA ILE A 159 9.75 0.37 -12.96
C ILE A 159 8.81 1.57 -12.86
N SER A 160 8.10 1.83 -13.94
CA SER A 160 7.21 2.98 -14.09
C SER A 160 5.80 2.70 -13.57
N SER A 161 5.35 1.46 -13.69
CA SER A 161 3.97 1.09 -13.35
C SER A 161 3.82 -0.41 -13.09
N TYR A 162 2.79 -0.73 -12.31
CA TYR A 162 2.22 -2.06 -12.23
C TYR A 162 0.83 -2.06 -12.85
N PHE A 163 0.40 -3.21 -13.31
CA PHE A 163 -0.92 -3.40 -13.88
C PHE A 163 -1.56 -4.63 -13.25
N TYR A 164 -2.81 -4.51 -12.84
CA TYR A 164 -3.57 -5.62 -12.29
C TYR A 164 -4.91 -5.80 -12.99
N SER A 165 -5.38 -7.03 -13.06
CA SER A 165 -6.71 -7.38 -13.49
C SER A 165 -7.32 -8.43 -12.56
N LEU A 166 -8.63 -8.40 -12.39
CA LEU A 166 -9.38 -9.34 -11.58
C LEU A 166 -10.19 -10.27 -12.49
N ASN A 167 -9.95 -11.57 -12.37
CA ASN A 167 -10.71 -12.63 -13.03
C ASN A 167 -10.64 -12.65 -14.57
N ASP A 168 -9.89 -11.75 -15.17
CA ASP A 168 -9.62 -11.72 -16.61
C ASP A 168 -8.19 -11.28 -16.91
N THR A 169 -7.75 -11.41 -18.15
CA THR A 169 -6.41 -11.03 -18.61
C THR A 169 -6.43 -9.92 -19.66
N LEU A 170 -7.56 -9.26 -19.86
CA LEU A 170 -7.75 -8.27 -20.91
C LEU A 170 -7.84 -6.84 -20.37
N HIS A 171 -8.49 -6.66 -19.21
CA HIS A 171 -8.80 -5.35 -18.64
C HIS A 171 -7.89 -5.01 -17.47
N TYR A 172 -6.68 -4.58 -17.75
CA TYR A 172 -5.73 -4.18 -16.73
C TYR A 172 -5.94 -2.75 -16.24
N LYS A 173 -5.88 -2.56 -14.94
CA LYS A 173 -5.84 -1.25 -14.27
C LYS A 173 -4.41 -0.92 -13.87
N ARG A 174 -4.01 0.32 -14.12
CA ARG A 174 -2.66 0.81 -13.84
C ARG A 174 -2.51 1.23 -12.38
N ILE A 175 -1.35 0.90 -11.79
CA ILE A 175 -0.87 1.35 -10.47
C ILE A 175 0.49 2.03 -10.68
N PRO A 176 0.78 3.18 -10.06
CA PRO A 176 2.11 3.80 -10.11
C PRO A 176 3.22 2.88 -9.63
N GLY A 177 4.41 2.99 -10.21
CA GLY A 177 5.55 2.10 -9.91
C GLY A 177 6.12 2.20 -8.48
N ASN A 178 5.83 3.28 -7.77
CA ASN A 178 6.21 3.47 -6.37
C ASN A 178 5.22 2.83 -5.36
N ILE A 179 4.12 2.26 -5.82
CA ILE A 179 3.14 1.57 -4.99
C ILE A 179 3.42 0.07 -5.04
N ASN A 180 3.50 -0.57 -3.88
CA ASN A 180 3.81 -1.98 -3.73
C ASN A 180 2.76 -2.78 -2.93
N SER A 181 1.64 -2.16 -2.64
CA SER A 181 0.51 -2.81 -1.97
C SER A 181 -0.81 -2.18 -2.37
N MET A 182 -1.89 -2.96 -2.34
CA MET A 182 -3.25 -2.48 -2.51
C MET A 182 -4.22 -3.29 -1.67
N THR A 183 -5.31 -2.66 -1.24
CA THR A 183 -6.44 -3.36 -0.61
C THR A 183 -7.64 -3.30 -1.54
N LEU A 184 -8.06 -4.46 -2.01
CA LEU A 184 -9.29 -4.65 -2.74
C LEU A 184 -10.45 -4.67 -1.75
N THR A 185 -11.54 -4.01 -2.10
CA THR A 185 -12.78 -3.94 -1.31
C THR A 185 -13.95 -4.48 -2.13
N LYS A 186 -15.14 -4.50 -1.53
CA LYS A 186 -16.38 -4.89 -2.24
C LYS A 186 -16.60 -4.14 -3.56
N ASP A 187 -16.11 -2.91 -3.67
CA ASP A 187 -16.29 -2.03 -4.82
C ASP A 187 -15.17 -2.20 -5.89
N SER A 188 -14.22 -3.07 -5.64
CA SER A 188 -13.08 -3.30 -6.56
C SER A 188 -13.40 -4.23 -7.73
N GLY A 189 -14.56 -4.90 -7.72
CA GLY A 189 -14.97 -5.83 -8.77
C GLY A 189 -14.78 -7.31 -8.40
N LEU A 190 -14.69 -7.63 -7.10
CA LEU A 190 -14.65 -9.01 -6.61
C LEU A 190 -15.97 -9.73 -6.88
N VAL A 191 -15.90 -10.96 -7.40
CA VAL A 191 -17.07 -11.81 -7.66
C VAL A 191 -17.41 -12.55 -6.37
N LEU A 192 -18.62 -12.27 -5.84
CA LEU A 192 -19.07 -12.84 -4.58
C LEU A 192 -19.53 -14.30 -4.75
N ASN A 193 -19.34 -15.10 -3.69
CA ASN A 193 -19.65 -16.53 -3.66
C ASN A 193 -18.96 -17.31 -4.80
N SER A 194 -17.75 -16.90 -5.14
CA SER A 194 -16.98 -17.46 -6.23
C SER A 194 -15.48 -17.40 -5.94
N ASN A 195 -14.73 -18.22 -6.64
CA ASN A 195 -13.27 -18.09 -6.68
C ASN A 195 -12.88 -16.86 -7.50
N ASN A 196 -11.91 -16.12 -6.99
CA ASN A 196 -11.34 -14.95 -7.65
C ASN A 196 -9.85 -15.18 -7.92
N LYS A 197 -9.31 -14.44 -8.87
CA LYS A 197 -7.91 -14.49 -9.25
C LYS A 197 -7.41 -13.11 -9.65
N ILE A 198 -6.22 -12.75 -9.18
CA ILE A 198 -5.55 -11.52 -9.56
C ILE A 198 -4.44 -11.87 -10.55
N TYR A 199 -4.37 -11.10 -11.62
CA TYR A 199 -3.29 -11.13 -12.61
C TYR A 199 -2.53 -9.83 -12.50
N MET A 200 -1.21 -9.87 -12.37
CA MET A 200 -0.38 -8.68 -12.30
C MET A 200 0.86 -8.77 -13.18
N ARG A 201 1.31 -7.62 -13.66
CA ARG A 201 2.57 -7.45 -14.36
C ARG A 201 3.17 -6.06 -14.09
N ALA A 202 4.48 -5.96 -14.14
CA ALA A 202 5.20 -4.69 -14.06
C ALA A 202 5.49 -4.16 -15.46
N GLN A 203 5.66 -2.85 -15.59
CA GLN A 203 6.15 -2.18 -16.78
C GLN A 203 7.28 -1.23 -16.39
N ASP A 204 8.36 -1.26 -17.15
CA ASP A 204 9.47 -0.31 -17.02
C ASP A 204 9.18 1.03 -17.73
N ASN A 205 10.10 1.96 -17.64
CA ASN A 205 10.02 3.26 -18.29
C ASN A 205 10.26 3.18 -19.83
N ALA A 206 10.79 2.06 -20.31
CA ALA A 206 10.99 1.80 -21.73
C ALA A 206 9.76 1.14 -22.38
N GLY A 207 8.78 0.68 -21.58
CA GLY A 207 7.54 0.09 -22.03
C GLY A 207 7.52 -1.45 -22.03
N SER A 208 8.61 -2.13 -21.62
CA SER A 208 8.62 -3.59 -21.50
C SER A 208 7.79 -4.07 -20.33
N PHE A 209 7.14 -5.21 -20.50
CA PHE A 209 6.33 -5.84 -19.46
C PHE A 209 7.02 -7.08 -18.87
N SER A 210 6.87 -7.28 -17.58
CA SER A 210 7.19 -8.54 -16.94
C SER A 210 6.26 -9.66 -17.40
N PRO A 211 6.64 -10.93 -17.23
CA PRO A 211 5.68 -12.02 -17.23
C PRO A 211 4.52 -11.74 -16.26
N VAL A 212 3.33 -12.25 -16.61
CA VAL A 212 2.14 -12.13 -15.73
C VAL A 212 2.30 -13.09 -14.55
N VAL A 213 2.17 -12.55 -13.34
CA VAL A 213 2.07 -13.35 -12.12
C VAL A 213 0.63 -13.41 -11.63
N THR A 214 0.26 -14.48 -10.96
CA THR A 214 -1.11 -14.73 -10.52
C THR A 214 -1.20 -15.02 -9.03
N LEU A 215 -2.27 -14.57 -8.39
CA LEU A 215 -2.61 -14.88 -7.01
C LEU A 215 -4.11 -15.23 -6.91
N PRO A 216 -4.49 -16.37 -6.31
CA PRO A 216 -3.60 -17.42 -5.86
C PRO A 216 -2.85 -18.11 -7.01
N ASP A 217 -1.84 -18.89 -6.70
CA ASP A 217 -1.16 -19.77 -7.64
C ASP A 217 -2.07 -20.94 -8.09
N SER A 218 -1.55 -21.85 -8.89
CA SER A 218 -2.32 -22.99 -9.43
C SER A 218 -2.70 -24.04 -8.38
N ALA A 219 -2.01 -24.07 -7.23
CA ALA A 219 -2.24 -25.04 -6.15
C ALA A 219 -3.26 -24.57 -5.12
N HIS A 220 -3.58 -23.28 -5.11
CA HIS A 220 -4.46 -22.65 -4.14
C HIS A 220 -5.68 -22.03 -4.80
N HIS A 221 -6.70 -21.72 -4.01
CA HIS A 221 -7.90 -21.00 -4.44
C HIS A 221 -8.15 -19.81 -3.53
N TRP A 222 -8.93 -18.86 -4.00
CA TRP A 222 -9.38 -17.71 -3.22
C TRP A 222 -10.87 -17.50 -3.42
N TYR A 223 -11.65 -18.03 -2.48
CA TYR A 223 -13.09 -17.89 -2.47
C TYR A 223 -13.51 -16.63 -1.72
N VAL A 224 -14.27 -15.76 -2.36
CA VAL A 224 -14.80 -14.54 -1.76
C VAL A 224 -16.26 -14.75 -1.37
N LYS A 225 -16.51 -14.86 -0.07
CA LYS A 225 -17.88 -15.06 0.45
C LYS A 225 -18.63 -13.74 0.56
N LYS A 226 -19.92 -13.77 0.31
CA LYS A 226 -20.82 -12.62 0.49
C LYS A 226 -21.01 -12.32 1.98
N VAL A 227 -21.20 -11.05 2.32
CA VAL A 227 -21.71 -10.60 3.62
C VAL A 227 -23.21 -10.93 3.69
N ASN A 228 -23.63 -11.73 4.68
CA ASN A 228 -25.01 -12.21 4.83
C ASN A 228 -25.73 -11.61 6.03
N ALA A 229 -25.01 -10.91 6.92
CA ALA A 229 -25.55 -10.38 8.16
C ALA A 229 -25.08 -8.95 8.42
N LYS A 230 -25.70 -8.26 9.36
CA LYS A 230 -25.24 -6.96 9.86
C LYS A 230 -24.27 -7.10 11.04
N ILE A 231 -24.18 -8.28 11.65
CA ILE A 231 -23.31 -8.57 12.80
C ILE A 231 -22.16 -9.46 12.32
N LEU A 232 -20.92 -9.10 12.64
CA LEU A 232 -19.77 -9.97 12.55
C LEU A 232 -19.41 -10.48 13.94
N MET A 233 -19.31 -11.79 14.08
CA MET A 233 -18.74 -12.43 15.26
C MET A 233 -17.29 -12.79 15.01
N ILE A 234 -16.38 -12.13 15.74
CA ILE A 234 -14.98 -12.55 15.78
C ILE A 234 -14.85 -13.58 16.90
N ARG A 235 -14.51 -14.80 16.49
CA ARG A 235 -14.24 -15.90 17.42
C ARG A 235 -12.75 -16.00 17.70
N ASP A 236 -12.36 -15.51 18.86
CA ASP A 236 -11.01 -15.57 19.41
C ASP A 236 -10.94 -16.66 20.49
N ILE A 237 -11.51 -17.83 20.18
CA ILE A 237 -11.74 -18.91 21.13
C ILE A 237 -10.92 -20.14 20.71
N PRO A 238 -10.11 -20.70 21.61
CA PRO A 238 -9.34 -21.89 21.30
C PRO A 238 -10.22 -23.14 21.24
N SER A 239 -9.67 -24.19 20.65
CA SER A 239 -10.35 -25.42 20.35
C SER A 239 -11.18 -26.05 21.49
N PRO A 240 -10.68 -26.17 22.73
CA PRO A 240 -11.46 -26.85 23.77
C PRO A 240 -12.81 -26.19 24.08
N ASP A 241 -12.88 -24.86 24.00
CA ASP A 241 -14.07 -24.11 24.35
C ASP A 241 -14.97 -23.78 23.14
N LEU A 242 -14.46 -24.00 21.93
CA LEU A 242 -15.11 -23.55 20.70
C LEU A 242 -16.52 -24.15 20.52
N ASN A 243 -16.68 -25.44 20.76
CA ASN A 243 -17.99 -26.09 20.58
C ASN A 243 -19.04 -25.56 21.58
N ASN A 244 -18.66 -25.32 22.82
CA ASN A 244 -19.54 -24.75 23.84
C ASN A 244 -19.96 -23.33 23.46
N ALA A 245 -19.01 -22.52 23.01
CA ALA A 245 -19.27 -21.16 22.56
C ALA A 245 -20.16 -21.13 21.31
N VAL A 246 -19.93 -21.99 20.33
CA VAL A 246 -20.77 -22.11 19.12
C VAL A 246 -22.20 -22.48 19.47
N ASN A 247 -22.40 -23.49 20.33
CA ASN A 247 -23.74 -23.91 20.79
C ASN A 247 -24.43 -22.78 21.55
N PHE A 248 -23.72 -22.11 22.44
CA PHE A 248 -24.25 -20.96 23.16
C PHE A 248 -24.73 -19.85 22.22
N TYR A 249 -23.86 -19.38 21.33
CA TYR A 249 -24.19 -18.26 20.46
C TYR A 249 -25.28 -18.59 19.45
N ASN A 250 -25.34 -19.81 18.93
CA ASN A 250 -26.43 -20.25 18.05
C ASN A 250 -27.78 -20.14 18.78
N ASN A 251 -27.83 -20.48 20.07
CA ASN A 251 -29.05 -20.39 20.89
C ASN A 251 -29.36 -18.95 21.30
N ALA A 252 -28.33 -18.18 21.75
CA ALA A 252 -28.54 -16.85 22.33
C ALA A 252 -28.87 -15.80 21.26
N PHE A 253 -28.36 -15.91 20.03
CA PHE A 253 -28.67 -15.01 18.92
C PHE A 253 -30.08 -15.24 18.34
N ASP A 254 -30.60 -16.47 18.41
CA ASP A 254 -31.94 -16.82 17.96
C ASP A 254 -32.23 -16.37 16.52
N THR A 255 -33.04 -15.30 16.37
CA THR A 255 -33.41 -14.72 15.07
C THR A 255 -32.40 -13.72 14.52
N LEU A 256 -31.44 -13.26 15.32
CA LEU A 256 -30.41 -12.33 14.89
C LEU A 256 -29.32 -13.07 14.09
N LYS A 257 -29.19 -12.71 12.81
CA LYS A 257 -28.18 -13.30 11.95
C LYS A 257 -26.81 -12.67 12.17
N TYR A 258 -25.77 -13.50 12.12
CA TYR A 258 -24.39 -13.06 12.17
C TYR A 258 -23.51 -13.85 11.21
N ASP A 259 -22.48 -13.20 10.68
CA ASP A 259 -21.37 -13.84 10.00
C ASP A 259 -20.24 -14.11 11.01
N VAL A 260 -19.34 -15.02 10.67
CA VAL A 260 -18.26 -15.44 11.56
C VAL A 260 -16.91 -15.24 10.91
N LEU A 261 -15.95 -14.74 11.72
CA LEU A 261 -14.55 -14.70 11.42
C LEU A 261 -13.76 -15.37 12.56
N ASP A 262 -13.18 -16.54 12.28
CA ASP A 262 -12.30 -17.23 13.23
C ASP A 262 -10.90 -16.63 13.17
N ILE A 263 -10.36 -16.17 14.29
CA ILE A 263 -9.00 -15.65 14.40
C ILE A 263 -8.07 -16.54 15.21
N LYS A 264 -8.60 -17.58 15.87
CA LYS A 264 -7.85 -18.68 16.44
C LYS A 264 -8.29 -19.99 15.80
N SER A 265 -7.30 -20.73 15.29
CA SER A 265 -7.47 -22.11 14.82
C SER A 265 -6.70 -23.08 15.70
N TYR A 266 -6.90 -24.37 15.47
CA TYR A 266 -6.13 -25.45 16.11
C TYR A 266 -4.62 -25.30 15.94
N SER A 267 -4.16 -24.70 14.85
CA SER A 267 -2.75 -24.58 14.45
C SER A 267 -2.17 -23.18 14.65
N GLY A 268 -2.93 -22.21 15.19
CA GLY A 268 -2.46 -20.85 15.41
C GLY A 268 -3.42 -19.76 14.88
N ALA A 269 -2.97 -18.55 14.80
CA ALA A 269 -3.77 -17.43 14.33
C ALA A 269 -4.02 -17.54 12.82
N LEU A 270 -5.29 -17.52 12.40
CA LEU A 270 -5.68 -17.46 10.98
C LEU A 270 -5.39 -16.10 10.32
N ILE A 271 -5.13 -15.10 11.14
CA ILE A 271 -4.84 -13.75 10.67
C ILE A 271 -3.35 -13.50 10.88
N PRO A 272 -2.66 -12.90 9.90
CA PRO A 272 -1.26 -12.54 10.05
C PRO A 272 -1.05 -11.74 11.33
N LYS A 273 0.04 -12.01 12.05
CA LYS A 273 0.43 -11.26 13.26
C LYS A 273 0.61 -9.75 12.97
N ILE A 274 0.77 -9.39 11.72
CA ILE A 274 0.86 -8.01 11.27
C ILE A 274 -0.56 -7.54 10.91
N ILE A 275 -0.99 -6.46 11.56
CA ILE A 275 -2.23 -5.77 11.24
C ILE A 275 -2.09 -5.22 9.83
N ASN A 276 -2.79 -5.85 8.93
CA ASN A 276 -2.88 -5.35 7.57
C ASN A 276 -4.24 -4.62 7.40
N PRO A 277 -4.32 -3.72 6.43
CA PRO A 277 -5.58 -3.03 6.11
C PRO A 277 -6.76 -3.98 5.86
N MET A 278 -6.50 -5.21 5.41
CA MET A 278 -7.51 -6.22 5.15
C MET A 278 -8.39 -6.52 6.36
N PHE A 279 -7.80 -6.67 7.56
CA PHE A 279 -8.57 -6.97 8.75
C PHE A 279 -9.50 -5.80 9.11
N ILE A 280 -8.95 -4.58 9.14
CA ILE A 280 -9.71 -3.36 9.46
C ILE A 280 -10.86 -3.15 8.45
N GLU A 281 -10.56 -3.28 7.16
CA GLU A 281 -11.59 -3.13 6.11
C GLU A 281 -12.62 -4.26 6.15
N THR A 282 -12.24 -5.47 6.56
CA THR A 282 -13.19 -6.57 6.81
C THR A 282 -14.16 -6.22 7.95
N LEU A 283 -13.64 -5.69 9.08
CA LEU A 283 -14.51 -5.23 10.18
C LEU A 283 -15.50 -4.16 9.69
N LYS A 284 -15.04 -3.24 8.87
CA LYS A 284 -15.85 -2.13 8.35
C LYS A 284 -16.97 -2.57 7.39
N LEU A 285 -17.01 -3.81 6.95
CA LEU A 285 -18.16 -4.34 6.20
C LEU A 285 -19.42 -4.45 7.07
N TYR A 286 -19.26 -4.45 8.40
CA TYR A 286 -20.34 -4.70 9.34
C TYR A 286 -20.59 -3.48 10.24
N PRO A 287 -21.84 -3.07 10.45
CA PRO A 287 -22.16 -2.01 11.41
C PRO A 287 -22.00 -2.46 12.86
N TYR A 288 -22.11 -3.75 13.15
CA TYR A 288 -22.07 -4.31 14.49
C TYR A 288 -21.07 -5.45 14.59
N LEU A 289 -20.33 -5.48 15.70
CA LEU A 289 -19.32 -6.47 15.98
C LEU A 289 -19.57 -7.10 17.37
N ILE A 290 -19.37 -8.40 17.47
CA ILE A 290 -19.10 -9.09 18.71
C ILE A 290 -17.71 -9.72 18.63
N TRP A 291 -16.84 -9.36 19.57
CA TRP A 291 -15.55 -10.01 19.74
C TRP A 291 -15.63 -10.90 20.98
N THR A 292 -15.53 -12.20 20.78
CA THR A 292 -15.63 -13.17 21.87
C THR A 292 -14.34 -13.97 21.99
N SER A 293 -13.77 -14.01 23.21
CA SER A 293 -12.59 -14.80 23.50
C SER A 293 -12.80 -15.74 24.68
N GLY A 294 -11.92 -16.74 24.79
CA GLY A 294 -11.92 -17.67 25.90
C GLY A 294 -11.36 -17.08 27.20
N SER A 295 -11.45 -17.86 28.28
CA SER A 295 -10.84 -17.59 29.58
C SER A 295 -9.67 -18.55 29.84
N GLY A 296 -8.61 -18.04 30.48
CA GLY A 296 -7.48 -18.86 30.91
C GLY A 296 -6.13 -18.50 30.29
N SER A 297 -5.04 -19.03 30.85
CA SER A 297 -3.65 -18.62 30.50
C SER A 297 -3.21 -18.97 29.07
N GLY A 298 -3.84 -19.96 28.44
CA GLY A 298 -3.59 -20.32 27.02
C GLY A 298 -4.54 -19.63 26.04
N ASN A 299 -5.52 -18.90 26.55
CA ASN A 299 -6.70 -18.44 25.81
C ASN A 299 -6.85 -16.92 25.84
N ALA A 300 -5.76 -16.20 26.09
CA ALA A 300 -5.77 -14.74 26.08
C ALA A 300 -6.31 -14.22 24.75
N ALA A 301 -7.21 -13.24 24.84
CA ALA A 301 -7.69 -12.53 23.65
C ALA A 301 -6.51 -11.94 22.89
N ASN A 302 -6.66 -11.81 21.56
CA ASN A 302 -5.70 -11.10 20.72
C ASN A 302 -5.84 -9.58 20.96
N PHE A 303 -5.48 -9.11 22.17
CA PHE A 303 -5.60 -7.71 22.55
C PHE A 303 -4.80 -6.78 21.62
N ASP A 304 -3.61 -7.19 21.16
CA ASP A 304 -2.82 -6.40 20.22
C ASP A 304 -3.57 -6.19 18.91
N LEU A 305 -4.24 -7.22 18.39
CA LEU A 305 -5.05 -7.10 17.19
C LEU A 305 -6.29 -6.22 17.43
N ALA A 306 -6.96 -6.39 18.57
CA ALA A 306 -8.11 -5.58 18.96
C ALA A 306 -7.72 -4.11 19.11
N GLN A 307 -6.65 -3.83 19.85
CA GLN A 307 -6.12 -2.50 20.12
C GLN A 307 -5.78 -1.73 18.83
N ASN A 308 -5.21 -2.41 17.86
CA ASN A 308 -4.76 -1.79 16.62
C ASN A 308 -5.86 -1.73 15.52
N SER A 309 -7.01 -2.35 15.74
CA SER A 309 -8.10 -2.40 14.76
C SER A 309 -9.39 -1.73 15.26
N LEU A 310 -9.79 -1.97 16.50
CA LEU A 310 -11.06 -1.46 17.03
C LEU A 310 -11.16 0.05 17.15
N PRO A 311 -10.09 0.83 17.45
CA PRO A 311 -10.17 2.29 17.40
C PRO A 311 -10.64 2.80 16.03
N PHE A 312 -10.07 2.30 14.94
CA PHE A 312 -10.48 2.67 13.57
C PHE A 312 -11.92 2.24 13.26
N TYR A 313 -12.33 1.09 13.76
CA TYR A 313 -13.69 0.58 13.62
C TYR A 313 -14.70 1.47 14.33
N VAL A 314 -14.48 1.78 15.61
CA VAL A 314 -15.36 2.61 16.44
C VAL A 314 -15.39 4.06 15.96
N GLN A 315 -14.24 4.64 15.57
CA GLN A 315 -14.17 5.99 15.01
C GLN A 315 -14.99 6.12 13.71
N SER A 316 -15.13 5.05 12.94
CA SER A 316 -15.99 5.03 11.77
C SER A 316 -17.51 4.99 12.09
N GLY A 317 -17.90 5.16 13.36
CA GLY A 317 -19.30 5.19 13.81
C GLY A 317 -19.93 3.82 14.06
N ARG A 318 -19.13 2.75 13.99
CA ARG A 318 -19.57 1.35 14.19
C ARG A 318 -19.51 0.96 15.67
N LYS A 319 -20.13 -0.17 16.01
CA LYS A 319 -20.39 -0.56 17.40
C LYS A 319 -19.86 -1.95 17.70
N VAL A 320 -19.23 -2.11 18.88
CA VAL A 320 -18.62 -3.36 19.29
C VAL A 320 -19.05 -3.78 20.69
N PHE A 321 -19.47 -5.04 20.83
CA PHE A 321 -19.56 -5.74 22.08
C PHE A 321 -18.34 -6.65 22.22
N PHE A 322 -17.48 -6.35 23.20
CA PHE A 322 -16.28 -7.12 23.49
C PHE A 322 -16.49 -7.95 24.75
N THR A 323 -16.23 -9.25 24.69
CA THR A 323 -16.38 -10.16 25.81
C THR A 323 -15.17 -11.10 25.89
N SER A 324 -14.44 -11.02 27.02
CA SER A 324 -13.21 -11.81 27.22
C SER A 324 -12.91 -11.99 28.70
N GLY A 325 -12.29 -13.11 29.05
CA GLY A 325 -11.69 -13.31 30.37
C GLY A 325 -10.26 -12.75 30.43
N PHE A 326 -9.87 -12.27 31.61
CA PHE A 326 -8.48 -11.91 31.90
C PHE A 326 -7.85 -13.00 32.74
N SER A 327 -6.70 -13.50 32.31
CA SER A 327 -5.87 -14.33 33.17
C SER A 327 -5.02 -13.44 34.12
N SER A 328 -4.64 -13.98 35.27
CA SER A 328 -3.77 -13.28 36.24
C SER A 328 -2.40 -12.91 35.63
N SER A 329 -1.95 -13.60 34.60
CA SER A 329 -0.67 -13.39 33.93
C SER A 329 -0.69 -12.29 32.86
N ASN A 330 -1.86 -11.82 32.42
CA ASN A 330 -1.98 -10.85 31.30
C ASN A 330 -2.13 -9.39 31.75
N ILE A 331 -1.61 -9.05 32.90
CA ILE A 331 -1.64 -7.68 33.43
C ILE A 331 -0.82 -6.71 32.56
N SER A 332 0.16 -7.20 31.81
CA SER A 332 0.97 -6.37 30.89
C SER A 332 0.21 -5.80 29.69
N GLY A 333 -0.96 -6.36 29.36
CA GLY A 333 -1.81 -5.86 28.27
C GLY A 333 -2.79 -4.76 28.69
N GLN A 334 -2.74 -4.24 29.92
CA GLN A 334 -3.71 -3.26 30.43
C GLN A 334 -3.70 -1.94 29.64
N GLY A 335 -2.55 -1.49 29.18
CA GLY A 335 -2.43 -0.28 28.37
C GLY A 335 -3.21 -0.33 27.06
N ASN A 336 -3.57 -1.50 26.62
CA ASN A 336 -4.13 -1.73 25.29
C ASN A 336 -5.66 -1.63 25.25
N LEU A 337 -6.34 -1.87 26.37
CA LEU A 337 -7.80 -1.73 26.46
C LEU A 337 -8.26 -0.28 26.36
N ILE A 338 -7.49 0.66 26.92
CA ILE A 338 -7.78 2.10 26.93
C ILE A 338 -7.91 2.66 25.51
N ASN A 339 -7.23 2.05 24.52
CA ASN A 339 -7.24 2.54 23.15
C ASN A 339 -8.59 2.38 22.44
N PHE A 340 -9.43 1.44 22.85
CA PHE A 340 -10.73 1.23 22.20
C PHE A 340 -11.92 1.20 23.18
N ALA A 341 -11.66 1.00 24.47
CA ALA A 341 -12.68 0.94 25.50
C ALA A 341 -12.44 2.05 26.55
N PRO A 342 -13.46 2.75 27.01
CA PRO A 342 -13.33 3.81 28.01
C PRO A 342 -13.14 3.19 29.42
N VAL A 343 -12.00 2.57 29.63
CA VAL A 343 -11.56 1.84 30.82
C VAL A 343 -10.23 2.41 31.28
N ASP A 344 -10.12 2.80 32.54
CA ASP A 344 -8.86 3.32 33.09
C ASP A 344 -7.85 2.20 33.33
N SER A 345 -8.30 1.10 33.93
CA SER A 345 -7.45 -0.07 34.19
C SER A 345 -8.26 -1.32 34.54
N ILE A 346 -7.57 -2.46 34.58
CA ILE A 346 -8.12 -3.72 35.12
C ILE A 346 -7.77 -3.79 36.61
N THR A 347 -8.69 -4.33 37.43
CA THR A 347 -8.45 -4.47 38.88
C THR A 347 -7.23 -5.34 39.19
N ALA A 348 -6.37 -4.87 40.08
CA ALA A 348 -5.22 -5.65 40.55
C ALA A 348 -5.69 -6.94 41.27
N CYS A 349 -6.74 -6.84 42.10
CA CYS A 349 -7.39 -8.00 42.73
C CYS A 349 -8.17 -8.84 41.71
N ALA A 350 -8.44 -10.07 42.04
CA ALA A 350 -9.33 -10.96 41.32
C ALA A 350 -10.30 -11.64 42.30
N ILE A 351 -11.55 -11.82 41.91
CA ILE A 351 -12.48 -12.70 42.60
C ILE A 351 -12.10 -14.13 42.28
N PRO A 352 -11.72 -14.94 43.31
CA PRO A 352 -11.16 -16.28 43.06
C PRO A 352 -12.09 -17.20 42.31
N PHE A 353 -13.39 -17.15 42.61
CA PHE A 353 -14.42 -17.94 41.95
C PHE A 353 -15.81 -17.29 42.05
N MET A 354 -16.68 -17.64 41.08
CA MET A 354 -18.12 -17.37 41.09
C MET A 354 -18.84 -18.69 40.83
N LEU A 355 -19.73 -19.05 41.75
CA LEU A 355 -20.48 -20.30 41.69
C LEU A 355 -21.64 -20.20 40.69
N GLN A 356 -22.12 -21.33 40.23
CA GLN A 356 -23.29 -21.41 39.31
C GLN A 356 -24.60 -20.88 39.96
N SER A 357 -24.69 -20.86 41.30
CA SER A 357 -25.82 -20.30 42.05
C SER A 357 -25.75 -18.79 42.19
N GLU A 358 -24.64 -18.18 41.85
CA GLU A 358 -24.43 -16.74 42.00
C GLU A 358 -24.82 -16.01 40.73
N HIS A 359 -25.12 -14.74 40.85
CA HIS A 359 -25.48 -13.86 39.73
C HIS A 359 -24.76 -12.52 39.82
N PHE A 360 -24.73 -11.77 38.73
CA PHE A 360 -24.23 -10.41 38.76
C PHE A 360 -25.19 -9.47 39.52
N ILE A 361 -24.64 -8.46 40.15
CA ILE A 361 -25.41 -7.30 40.60
C ILE A 361 -25.71 -6.45 39.37
N VAL A 362 -27.00 -6.35 39.05
CA VAL A 362 -27.46 -5.53 37.91
C VAL A 362 -27.52 -4.08 38.38
N THR A 363 -26.69 -3.21 37.80
CA THR A 363 -26.68 -1.77 38.09
C THR A 363 -27.56 -0.96 37.16
N GLU A 364 -27.86 -1.52 35.97
CA GLU A 364 -28.80 -0.98 35.00
C GLU A 364 -30.06 -1.88 34.89
N PRO A 365 -31.21 -1.47 35.46
CA PRO A 365 -32.38 -2.37 35.62
C PRO A 365 -32.96 -2.95 34.31
N THR A 366 -32.60 -2.40 33.16
CA THR A 366 -33.10 -2.88 31.86
C THR A 366 -32.34 -4.10 31.35
N TYR A 367 -31.24 -4.50 31.99
CA TYR A 367 -30.50 -5.70 31.66
C TYR A 367 -31.00 -6.92 32.46
N PRO A 368 -30.98 -8.12 31.81
CA PRO A 368 -31.36 -9.35 32.51
C PRO A 368 -30.28 -9.76 33.50
N GLU A 369 -30.68 -10.47 34.54
CA GLU A 369 -29.76 -11.10 35.46
C GLU A 369 -29.09 -12.31 34.82
N LEU A 370 -27.74 -12.31 34.79
CA LEU A 370 -26.95 -13.41 34.23
C LEU A 370 -26.33 -14.27 35.31
N ARG A 371 -26.35 -15.59 35.10
CA ARG A 371 -25.71 -16.59 35.95
C ARG A 371 -24.73 -17.44 35.17
N PRO A 372 -23.60 -17.86 35.76
CA PRO A 372 -22.70 -18.76 35.07
C PRO A 372 -23.23 -20.17 34.91
N SER A 373 -22.93 -20.83 33.84
CA SER A 373 -23.22 -22.27 33.62
C SER A 373 -22.14 -23.20 34.19
N ILE A 374 -21.00 -22.65 34.52
CA ILE A 374 -19.86 -23.34 35.14
C ILE A 374 -19.34 -22.44 36.29
N THR A 375 -18.60 -23.03 37.24
CA THR A 375 -17.88 -22.21 38.21
C THR A 375 -16.76 -21.44 37.48
N LEU A 376 -16.80 -20.12 37.55
CA LEU A 376 -15.78 -19.24 37.00
C LEU A 376 -14.66 -19.01 38.02
N SER A 377 -13.43 -18.82 37.54
CA SER A 377 -12.28 -18.56 38.39
C SER A 377 -11.52 -17.31 38.00
N SER A 378 -10.84 -16.70 38.96
CA SER A 378 -9.93 -15.55 38.74
C SER A 378 -10.57 -14.38 37.97
N ILE A 379 -11.77 -13.97 38.37
CA ILE A 379 -12.52 -12.91 37.72
C ILE A 379 -11.93 -11.55 38.08
N LYS A 380 -11.51 -10.81 37.08
CA LYS A 380 -11.05 -9.42 37.21
C LYS A 380 -12.14 -8.45 36.79
N GLY A 381 -12.16 -7.30 37.41
CA GLY A 381 -13.04 -6.20 37.08
C GLY A 381 -12.32 -5.05 36.36
N LEU A 382 -13.05 -3.98 36.17
CA LEU A 382 -12.63 -2.77 35.48
C LEU A 382 -12.69 -1.58 36.41
N TYR A 383 -11.68 -0.72 36.38
CA TYR A 383 -11.80 0.67 36.75
C TYR A 383 -12.26 1.46 35.55
N ILE A 384 -13.45 2.04 35.61
CA ILE A 384 -14.09 2.70 34.48
C ILE A 384 -13.82 4.19 34.51
N SER A 385 -13.68 4.81 33.33
CA SER A 385 -13.54 6.27 33.20
C SER A 385 -14.88 6.99 33.50
N GLY A 386 -14.83 8.29 33.72
CA GLY A 386 -16.01 9.13 33.94
C GLY A 386 -17.04 9.16 32.82
N ASN A 387 -16.65 8.64 31.61
CA ASN A 387 -17.50 8.59 30.45
C ASN A 387 -18.21 7.23 30.25
N THR A 388 -18.33 6.43 31.30
CA THR A 388 -18.91 5.08 31.25
C THR A 388 -19.95 4.85 32.32
N VAL A 389 -20.85 3.90 32.03
CA VAL A 389 -21.86 3.41 32.95
C VAL A 389 -21.62 1.93 33.27
N PRO A 390 -21.49 1.53 34.53
CA PRO A 390 -21.43 0.12 34.89
C PRO A 390 -22.78 -0.54 34.63
N ILE A 391 -22.76 -1.75 34.09
CA ILE A 391 -23.97 -2.56 33.81
C ILE A 391 -24.05 -3.69 34.81
N TYR A 392 -22.95 -4.41 35.01
CA TYR A 392 -22.86 -5.48 35.97
C TYR A 392 -21.68 -5.29 36.91
N LYS A 393 -21.93 -5.62 38.19
CA LYS A 393 -20.90 -5.70 39.22
C LYS A 393 -20.91 -7.08 39.88
N LEU A 394 -19.77 -7.46 40.46
CA LEU A 394 -19.68 -8.59 41.37
C LEU A 394 -19.56 -8.10 42.82
N ALA A 395 -20.31 -8.77 43.72
CA ALA A 395 -20.26 -8.49 45.13
C ALA A 395 -18.90 -8.84 45.72
N LEU A 396 -18.56 -8.09 46.73
CA LEU A 396 -17.47 -8.34 47.67
C LEU A 396 -17.55 -9.74 48.25
N ASN A 397 -16.56 -10.23 48.69
CA ASN A 397 -16.31 -11.19 49.77
C ASN A 397 -15.16 -12.13 49.52
N ARG A 398 -14.44 -12.01 48.37
CA ARG A 398 -13.42 -12.99 47.97
C ARG A 398 -12.28 -12.35 47.20
N GLY A 399 -11.39 -11.64 47.90
CA GLY A 399 -10.16 -11.16 47.30
C GLY A 399 -10.10 -9.71 46.80
N CYS A 400 -11.25 -9.03 46.78
CA CYS A 400 -11.32 -7.58 46.52
C CYS A 400 -12.01 -6.86 47.65
N PHE A 401 -11.63 -5.63 48.00
CA PHE A 401 -12.18 -4.84 49.09
C PHE A 401 -13.49 -4.14 48.73
N ASP A 402 -13.77 -3.95 47.42
CA ASP A 402 -14.98 -3.33 46.88
C ASP A 402 -15.65 -4.16 45.82
N THR A 403 -16.91 -3.85 45.51
CA THR A 403 -17.59 -4.43 44.36
C THR A 403 -16.84 -4.04 43.08
N ILE A 404 -16.55 -5.02 42.24
CA ILE A 404 -15.84 -4.78 40.97
C ILE A 404 -16.84 -4.68 39.85
N THR A 405 -16.63 -3.72 38.92
CA THR A 405 -17.38 -3.63 37.66
C THR A 405 -16.86 -4.68 36.69
N VAL A 406 -17.74 -5.56 36.23
CA VAL A 406 -17.40 -6.61 35.29
C VAL A 406 -17.95 -6.35 33.88
N MET A 407 -18.91 -5.42 33.78
CA MET A 407 -19.43 -4.97 32.48
C MET A 407 -19.72 -3.48 32.47
N MET A 408 -19.38 -2.80 31.43
CA MET A 408 -19.64 -1.38 31.22
C MET A 408 -20.10 -1.08 29.79
N LYS A 409 -20.72 0.09 29.61
CA LYS A 409 -20.94 0.73 28.30
C LYS A 409 -20.48 2.18 28.35
N ASP A 410 -20.18 2.78 27.19
CA ASP A 410 -20.00 4.23 27.10
C ASP A 410 -21.33 4.96 27.36
N VAL A 411 -21.28 6.25 27.71
CA VAL A 411 -22.45 7.03 28.13
C VAL A 411 -23.36 7.50 26.99
N GLN A 412 -23.11 7.10 25.75
CA GLN A 412 -23.91 7.53 24.61
C GLN A 412 -25.29 6.85 24.63
N VAL A 413 -26.30 7.55 24.09
CA VAL A 413 -27.65 6.99 23.96
C VAL A 413 -27.66 5.69 23.17
N ASN A 414 -26.82 5.61 22.14
CA ASN A 414 -26.51 4.38 21.44
C ASN A 414 -25.03 4.10 21.61
N PRO A 415 -24.62 3.37 22.63
CA PRO A 415 -23.23 3.15 22.93
C PRO A 415 -22.47 2.52 21.78
N LYS A 416 -21.22 2.95 21.58
CA LYS A 416 -20.33 2.36 20.56
C LYS A 416 -19.55 1.18 21.11
N VAL A 417 -19.27 1.17 22.39
CA VAL A 417 -18.49 0.12 23.04
C VAL A 417 -19.25 -0.40 24.26
N ILE A 418 -19.44 -1.71 24.30
CA ILE A 418 -19.87 -2.45 25.49
C ILE A 418 -18.81 -3.50 25.77
N TYR A 419 -18.37 -3.59 27.01
CA TYR A 419 -17.29 -4.49 27.42
C TYR A 419 -17.70 -5.36 28.61
N LEU A 420 -17.47 -6.68 28.51
CA LEU A 420 -17.70 -7.67 29.56
C LEU A 420 -16.38 -8.42 29.85
N THR A 421 -15.91 -8.45 31.07
CA THR A 421 -14.65 -9.11 31.48
C THR A 421 -14.75 -10.61 31.66
N ILE A 422 -15.84 -11.20 31.28
CA ILE A 422 -16.10 -12.63 31.36
C ILE A 422 -16.56 -13.12 29.99
N PRO A 423 -16.08 -14.26 29.51
CA PRO A 423 -16.60 -14.84 28.28
C PRO A 423 -18.12 -15.09 28.39
N LEU A 424 -18.90 -14.42 27.56
CA LEU A 424 -20.37 -14.47 27.67
C LEU A 424 -20.93 -15.89 27.57
N TYR A 425 -20.30 -16.77 26.77
CA TYR A 425 -20.78 -18.15 26.61
C TYR A 425 -20.70 -18.97 27.91
N ASN A 426 -19.95 -18.53 28.92
CA ASN A 426 -19.92 -19.11 30.26
C ASN A 426 -21.10 -18.63 31.13
N MET A 427 -21.85 -17.62 30.69
CA MET A 427 -22.98 -17.03 31.43
C MET A 427 -24.33 -17.63 30.96
N ASN A 428 -24.38 -18.92 30.77
CA ASN A 428 -25.55 -19.66 30.25
C ASN A 428 -26.31 -20.46 31.33
N GLY A 429 -26.20 -20.05 32.59
CA GLY A 429 -26.95 -20.67 33.71
C GLY A 429 -28.47 -20.47 33.59
N ASP A 430 -28.90 -19.43 32.85
CA ASP A 430 -30.25 -19.22 32.34
C ASP A 430 -30.21 -18.86 30.85
N PRO A 431 -30.53 -19.80 29.97
CA PRO A 431 -30.52 -19.54 28.52
C PRO A 431 -31.49 -18.45 28.06
N SER A 432 -32.62 -18.25 28.78
CA SER A 432 -33.59 -17.21 28.44
C SER A 432 -33.05 -15.82 28.75
N ALA A 433 -32.35 -15.68 29.88
CA ALA A 433 -31.66 -14.45 30.26
C ALA A 433 -30.50 -14.14 29.30
N ALA A 434 -29.72 -15.15 28.85
CA ALA A 434 -28.66 -14.99 27.88
C ALA A 434 -29.21 -14.49 26.52
N LYS A 435 -30.31 -15.04 26.05
CA LYS A 435 -31.02 -14.58 24.86
C LYS A 435 -31.53 -13.14 24.99
N ALA A 436 -32.18 -12.83 26.11
CA ALA A 436 -32.64 -11.47 26.42
C ALA A 436 -31.47 -10.46 26.45
N PHE A 437 -30.32 -10.88 26.99
CA PHE A 437 -29.11 -10.08 27.01
C PHE A 437 -28.60 -9.74 25.59
N ILE A 438 -28.46 -10.71 24.72
CA ILE A 438 -28.02 -10.47 23.33
C ILE A 438 -28.98 -9.51 22.61
N ARG A 439 -30.29 -9.69 22.79
CA ARG A 439 -31.30 -8.78 22.23
C ARG A 439 -31.17 -7.37 22.84
N LYS A 440 -30.93 -7.25 24.16
CA LYS A 440 -30.71 -5.96 24.82
C LYS A 440 -29.50 -5.24 24.21
N VAL A 441 -28.36 -5.92 24.04
CA VAL A 441 -27.14 -5.33 23.48
C VAL A 441 -27.36 -4.90 22.04
N PHE A 442 -27.81 -5.81 21.16
CA PHE A 442 -27.83 -5.51 19.73
C PHE A 442 -29.04 -4.68 19.30
N ILE A 443 -30.24 -4.96 19.83
CA ILE A 443 -31.44 -4.24 19.43
C ILE A 443 -31.57 -2.92 20.18
N ASN A 444 -31.54 -2.95 21.51
CA ASN A 444 -31.83 -1.75 22.28
C ASN A 444 -30.63 -0.80 22.41
N GLU A 445 -29.45 -1.31 22.69
CA GLU A 445 -28.27 -0.46 22.86
C GLU A 445 -27.61 -0.07 21.54
N PHE A 446 -27.48 -1.01 20.61
CA PHE A 446 -26.84 -0.74 19.33
C PHE A 446 -27.81 -0.27 18.24
N GLY A 447 -29.11 -0.48 18.41
CA GLY A 447 -30.13 -0.08 17.43
C GLY A 447 -30.14 -0.97 16.18
N TYR A 448 -29.97 -2.27 16.36
CA TYR A 448 -30.11 -3.23 15.26
C TYR A 448 -31.57 -3.28 14.80
N ASN A 449 -31.81 -2.91 13.56
CA ASN A 449 -33.12 -2.94 12.88
C ASN A 449 -33.15 -3.96 11.76
#